data_e9deff55a531af6cb856debdcfa8fa7b
#
_entry.id   e9deff55a531af6cb856debdcfa8fa7b
#
_cell.length_a   1.000
_cell.length_b   1.000
_cell.length_c   1.000
_cell.angle_alpha   90.00
_cell.angle_beta   90.00
_cell.angle_gamma   90.00
#
_symmetry.space_group_name_H-M   'P 1'
#
loop_
_entity.id
_entity.type
_entity.pdbx_description
1 polymer ?
#
loop_
_entity_poly.entity_id
_entity_poly.type
_entity_poly.pdbx_seq_one_letter_code
_entity_poly.pdbx_strand_id
1 'polypeptide(L)'
;MEALRDVTFSVEPGEYVAIMGESGSGKTTLLNILAALDQPTGGEVVLDGIPLNSVSDAELAKFRRENLGFVFQEYNLLDTLNLRDNILLPLVLDGQEVSTLKEKLKEVVSVIGIQDLMLKYPFEVSGESIRKGKPF
;
A
#
# COMPACT_ATOMS: atom_id res chain seq x y z
N MET A 1 -5.52 22.90 -12.60
CA MET A 1 -4.12 22.57 -12.96
C MET A 1 -4.13 21.12 -13.36
N GLU A 2 -3.70 20.81 -14.58
CA GLU A 2 -3.68 19.43 -15.09
C GLU A 2 -2.42 18.75 -14.57
N ALA A 3 -2.57 17.67 -13.81
CA ALA A 3 -1.44 16.97 -13.19
C ALA A 3 -0.79 15.93 -14.13
N LEU A 4 -1.57 15.36 -15.05
CA LEU A 4 -1.13 14.38 -16.05
C LEU A 4 -1.78 14.73 -17.38
N ARG A 5 -1.03 14.57 -18.47
CA ARG A 5 -1.52 14.80 -19.84
C ARG A 5 -1.04 13.67 -20.74
N ASP A 6 -1.99 13.04 -21.44
CA ASP A 6 -1.76 12.05 -22.50
C ASP A 6 -0.75 10.95 -22.12
N VAL A 7 -0.87 10.43 -20.88
CA VAL A 7 0.00 9.34 -20.39
C VAL A 7 -0.59 8.01 -20.85
N THR A 8 0.16 7.27 -21.67
CA THR A 8 -0.21 5.92 -22.11
C THR A 8 0.99 4.99 -21.95
N PHE A 9 0.82 3.89 -21.23
CA PHE A 9 1.81 2.82 -21.10
C PHE A 9 1.13 1.53 -20.67
N SER A 10 1.87 0.42 -20.78
CA SER A 10 1.46 -0.88 -20.26
C SER A 10 2.61 -1.48 -19.44
N VAL A 11 2.27 -2.35 -18.51
CA VAL A 11 3.21 -3.10 -17.68
C VAL A 11 2.80 -4.57 -17.75
N GLU A 12 3.74 -5.42 -18.09
CA GLU A 12 3.49 -6.85 -18.21
C GLU A 12 3.66 -7.56 -16.85
N PRO A 13 3.02 -8.71 -16.64
CA PRO A 13 3.21 -9.50 -15.42
C PRO A 13 4.70 -9.83 -15.18
N GLY A 14 5.16 -9.57 -13.95
CA GLY A 14 6.56 -9.79 -13.56
C GLY A 14 7.53 -8.65 -13.92
N GLU A 15 7.04 -7.59 -14.57
CA GLU A 15 7.83 -6.42 -14.90
C GLU A 15 8.03 -5.51 -13.69
N TYR A 16 9.21 -4.90 -13.59
CA TYR A 16 9.53 -3.88 -12.58
C TYR A 16 9.69 -2.53 -13.27
N VAL A 17 8.85 -1.56 -12.92
CA VAL A 17 8.82 -0.22 -13.54
C VAL A 17 9.17 0.85 -12.52
N ALA A 18 10.08 1.76 -12.89
CA ALA A 18 10.42 2.95 -12.11
C ALA A 18 9.87 4.21 -12.77
N ILE A 19 9.07 4.99 -12.02
CA ILE A 19 8.55 6.28 -12.45
C ILE A 19 9.42 7.38 -11.86
N MET A 20 10.14 8.10 -12.70
CA MET A 20 11.07 9.17 -12.32
C MET A 20 10.62 10.52 -12.87
N GLY A 21 11.03 11.60 -12.20
CA GLY A 21 10.74 12.97 -12.61
C GLY A 21 10.95 13.96 -11.46
N GLU A 22 10.91 15.23 -11.76
CA GLU A 22 11.04 16.32 -10.79
C GLU A 22 9.89 16.36 -9.79
N SER A 23 10.06 17.07 -8.68
CA SER A 23 8.97 17.33 -7.73
C SER A 23 7.82 18.06 -8.44
N GLY A 24 6.58 17.62 -8.19
CA GLY A 24 5.40 18.20 -8.84
C GLY A 24 5.10 17.70 -10.26
N SER A 25 5.88 16.74 -10.80
CA SER A 25 5.65 16.20 -12.17
C SER A 25 4.48 15.20 -12.27
N GLY A 26 3.65 15.04 -11.24
CA GLY A 26 2.46 14.17 -11.29
C GLY A 26 2.70 12.70 -10.91
N LYS A 27 3.90 12.30 -10.48
CA LYS A 27 4.21 10.89 -10.11
C LYS A 27 3.24 10.32 -9.07
N THR A 28 2.99 11.06 -8.00
CA THR A 28 2.08 10.64 -6.93
C THR A 28 0.65 10.55 -7.44
N THR A 29 0.22 11.48 -8.29
CA THR A 29 -1.10 11.43 -8.93
C THR A 29 -1.23 10.19 -9.80
N LEU A 30 -0.23 9.88 -10.61
CA LEU A 30 -0.21 8.67 -11.43
C LEU A 30 -0.29 7.41 -10.57
N LEU A 31 0.53 7.32 -9.52
CA LEU A 31 0.51 6.18 -8.60
C LEU A 31 -0.85 6.05 -7.89
N ASN A 32 -1.49 7.14 -7.47
CA ASN A 32 -2.81 7.09 -6.86
C ASN A 32 -3.88 6.59 -7.82
N ILE A 33 -3.81 6.99 -9.08
CA ILE A 33 -4.73 6.51 -10.13
C ILE A 33 -4.51 5.01 -10.38
N LEU A 34 -3.25 4.57 -10.53
CA LEU A 34 -2.92 3.15 -10.70
C LEU A 34 -3.32 2.31 -9.47
N ALA A 35 -3.27 2.93 -8.31
CA ALA A 35 -3.69 2.33 -7.05
C ALA A 35 -5.21 2.30 -6.84
N ALA A 36 -6.00 2.80 -7.79
CA ALA A 36 -7.45 2.98 -7.66
C ALA A 36 -7.84 3.82 -6.41
N LEU A 37 -6.95 4.74 -5.97
CA LEU A 37 -7.20 5.70 -4.88
C LEU A 37 -7.78 7.01 -5.43
N ASP A 38 -7.56 7.29 -6.72
CA ASP A 38 -8.06 8.44 -7.43
C ASP A 38 -8.57 8.02 -8.82
N GLN A 39 -9.43 8.82 -9.42
CA GLN A 39 -9.97 8.56 -10.76
C GLN A 39 -9.36 9.52 -11.78
N PRO A 40 -9.00 9.05 -12.98
CA PRO A 40 -8.56 9.94 -14.05
C PRO A 40 -9.73 10.78 -14.54
N THR A 41 -9.48 12.02 -14.90
CA THR A 41 -10.50 12.91 -15.52
C THR A 41 -10.85 12.50 -16.95
N GLY A 42 -10.03 11.68 -17.57
CA GLY A 42 -10.25 11.09 -18.90
C GLY A 42 -9.30 9.93 -19.12
N GLY A 43 -9.60 9.13 -20.14
CA GLY A 43 -8.86 7.89 -20.40
C GLY A 43 -9.37 6.70 -19.57
N GLU A 44 -8.64 5.61 -19.62
CA GLU A 44 -8.99 4.35 -18.97
C GLU A 44 -7.78 3.77 -18.26
N VAL A 45 -8.01 3.17 -17.10
CA VAL A 45 -7.02 2.38 -16.37
C VAL A 45 -7.52 0.95 -16.28
N VAL A 46 -6.72 0.03 -16.79
CA VAL A 46 -7.01 -1.41 -16.74
C VAL A 46 -5.96 -2.09 -15.88
N LEU A 47 -6.39 -2.78 -14.82
CA LEU A 47 -5.51 -3.60 -13.98
C LEU A 47 -5.98 -5.04 -14.03
N ASP A 48 -5.07 -5.94 -14.41
CA ASP A 48 -5.32 -7.37 -14.56
C ASP A 48 -6.60 -7.67 -15.38
N GLY A 49 -6.76 -6.93 -16.49
CA GLY A 49 -7.92 -7.03 -17.39
C GLY A 49 -9.20 -6.37 -16.88
N ILE A 50 -9.19 -5.74 -15.70
CA ILE A 50 -10.34 -5.08 -15.09
C ILE A 50 -10.25 -3.56 -15.34
N PRO A 51 -11.20 -2.97 -16.10
CA PRO A 51 -11.27 -1.52 -16.27
C PRO A 51 -11.78 -0.86 -15.00
N LEU A 52 -10.91 -0.14 -14.29
CA LEU A 52 -11.22 0.44 -12.98
C LEU A 52 -12.35 1.46 -13.02
N ASN A 53 -12.52 2.15 -14.14
CA ASN A 53 -13.56 3.16 -14.33
C ASN A 53 -14.99 2.58 -14.30
N SER A 54 -15.13 1.27 -14.49
CA SER A 54 -16.43 0.57 -14.51
C SER A 54 -16.80 -0.10 -13.18
N VAL A 55 -15.93 0.02 -12.17
CA VAL A 55 -16.08 -0.66 -10.89
C VAL A 55 -16.61 0.32 -9.84
N SER A 56 -17.53 -0.10 -9.00
CA SER A 56 -18.05 0.72 -7.89
C SER A 56 -17.00 0.95 -6.80
N ASP A 57 -17.12 2.04 -6.02
CA ASP A 57 -16.17 2.37 -4.94
C ASP A 57 -16.01 1.23 -3.92
N ALA A 58 -17.09 0.52 -3.61
CA ALA A 58 -17.07 -0.62 -2.68
C ALA A 58 -16.27 -1.80 -3.25
N GLU A 59 -16.43 -2.06 -4.53
CA GLU A 59 -15.69 -3.11 -5.25
C GLU A 59 -14.23 -2.71 -5.45
N LEU A 60 -13.94 -1.43 -5.72
CA LEU A 60 -12.57 -0.90 -5.77
C LEU A 60 -11.85 -1.07 -4.43
N ALA A 61 -12.53 -0.83 -3.31
CA ALA A 61 -11.96 -1.05 -1.98
C ALA A 61 -11.63 -2.53 -1.74
N LYS A 62 -12.49 -3.44 -2.17
CA LYS A 62 -12.23 -4.88 -2.14
C LYS A 62 -11.08 -5.26 -3.05
N PHE A 63 -11.09 -4.77 -4.29
CA PHE A 63 -10.04 -5.03 -5.28
C PHE A 63 -8.66 -4.61 -4.76
N ARG A 64 -8.54 -3.42 -4.15
CA ARG A 64 -7.29 -2.96 -3.54
C ARG A 64 -6.78 -3.92 -2.46
N ARG A 65 -7.66 -4.39 -1.57
CA ARG A 65 -7.25 -5.33 -0.49
C ARG A 65 -6.76 -6.67 -1.02
N GLU A 66 -7.37 -7.16 -2.09
CA GLU A 66 -7.12 -8.50 -2.62
C GLU A 66 -5.94 -8.55 -3.61
N ASN A 67 -5.70 -7.45 -4.35
CA ASN A 67 -4.82 -7.47 -5.51
C ASN A 67 -3.66 -6.48 -5.45
N LEU A 68 -3.67 -5.48 -4.56
CA LEU A 68 -2.67 -4.44 -4.52
C LEU A 68 -1.93 -4.40 -3.18
N GLY A 69 -0.61 -4.26 -3.25
CA GLY A 69 0.25 -3.96 -2.11
C GLY A 69 0.82 -2.55 -2.21
N PHE A 70 0.77 -1.79 -1.11
CA PHE A 70 1.26 -0.42 -1.06
C PHE A 70 2.39 -0.28 -0.07
N VAL A 71 3.45 0.39 -0.49
CA VAL A 71 4.48 0.92 0.40
C VAL A 71 4.43 2.43 0.30
N PHE A 72 3.98 3.10 1.35
CA PHE A 72 3.84 4.55 1.38
C PHE A 72 5.16 5.23 1.75
N GLN A 73 5.34 6.45 1.26
CA GLN A 73 6.47 7.31 1.63
C GLN A 73 6.38 7.72 3.11
N GLU A 74 5.18 8.01 3.60
CA GLU A 74 4.83 8.17 5.01
C GLU A 74 4.21 6.87 5.50
N TYR A 75 4.40 6.55 6.77
CA TYR A 75 4.06 5.23 7.31
C TYR A 75 2.58 4.88 7.23
N ASN A 76 1.68 5.87 7.16
CA ASN A 76 0.21 5.70 7.10
C ASN A 76 -0.34 4.72 8.16
N LEU A 77 0.29 4.71 9.33
CA LEU A 77 -0.12 3.90 10.46
C LEU A 77 -1.14 4.66 11.32
N LEU A 78 -2.05 3.92 11.93
CA LEU A 78 -2.98 4.48 12.91
C LEU A 78 -2.29 4.60 14.27
N ASP A 79 -2.10 5.82 14.76
CA ASP A 79 -1.42 6.10 16.03
C ASP A 79 -2.14 5.54 17.27
N THR A 80 -3.43 5.24 17.12
CA THR A 80 -4.27 4.64 18.18
C THR A 80 -4.09 3.13 18.31
N LEU A 81 -3.40 2.49 17.37
CA LEU A 81 -3.12 1.06 17.33
C LEU A 81 -1.62 0.80 17.47
N ASN A 82 -1.24 -0.28 18.17
CA ASN A 82 0.14 -0.74 18.16
C ASN A 82 0.52 -1.33 16.78
N LEU A 83 1.80 -1.62 16.55
CA LEU A 83 2.26 -2.12 15.24
C LEU A 83 1.62 -3.45 14.86
N ARG A 84 1.42 -4.35 15.81
CA ARG A 84 0.74 -5.62 15.56
C ARG A 84 -0.66 -5.40 15.01
N ASP A 85 -1.43 -4.53 15.64
CA ASP A 85 -2.81 -4.28 15.28
C ASP A 85 -2.92 -3.49 13.96
N ASN A 86 -1.97 -2.59 13.68
CA ASN A 86 -1.83 -1.95 12.36
C ASN A 86 -1.57 -2.98 11.24
N ILE A 87 -0.66 -3.95 11.46
CA ILE A 87 -0.35 -5.00 10.48
C ILE A 87 -1.55 -5.92 10.25
N LEU A 88 -2.28 -6.24 11.31
CA LEU A 88 -3.42 -7.16 11.23
C LEU A 88 -4.69 -6.51 10.68
N LEU A 89 -4.81 -5.20 10.76
CA LEU A 89 -6.03 -4.47 10.40
C LEU A 89 -6.60 -4.83 9.02
N PRO A 90 -5.81 -4.87 7.93
CA PRO A 90 -6.32 -5.26 6.62
C PRO A 90 -6.91 -6.66 6.59
N LEU A 91 -6.28 -7.60 7.29
CA LEU A 91 -6.71 -9.00 7.36
C LEU A 91 -7.99 -9.17 8.19
N VAL A 92 -8.12 -8.39 9.26
CA VAL A 92 -9.35 -8.33 10.07
C VAL A 92 -10.51 -7.77 9.25
N LEU A 93 -10.27 -6.72 8.49
CA LEU A 93 -11.27 -6.13 7.60
C LEU A 93 -11.69 -7.07 6.47
N ASP A 94 -10.81 -7.98 6.08
CA ASP A 94 -11.08 -9.04 5.10
C ASP A 94 -11.80 -10.26 5.71
N GLY A 95 -12.10 -10.23 7.01
CA GLY A 95 -12.84 -11.28 7.70
C GLY A 95 -12.06 -12.58 7.94
N GLN A 96 -10.73 -12.54 7.94
CA GLN A 96 -9.91 -13.73 8.19
C GLN A 96 -9.99 -14.19 9.64
N GLU A 97 -9.89 -15.50 9.87
CA GLU A 97 -9.93 -16.08 11.20
C GLU A 97 -8.69 -15.74 12.04
N VAL A 98 -8.88 -15.51 13.34
CA VAL A 98 -7.82 -15.10 14.28
C VAL A 98 -6.65 -16.10 14.34
N SER A 99 -6.91 -17.39 14.18
CA SER A 99 -5.90 -18.44 14.10
C SER A 99 -4.93 -18.21 12.93
N THR A 100 -5.49 -18.01 11.75
CA THR A 100 -4.73 -17.71 10.51
C THR A 100 -3.95 -16.39 10.62
N LEU A 101 -4.54 -15.37 11.27
CA LEU A 101 -3.89 -14.09 11.49
C LEU A 101 -2.61 -14.21 12.34
N LYS A 102 -2.66 -15.02 13.39
CA LYS A 102 -1.49 -15.21 14.27
C LYS A 102 -0.33 -15.92 13.56
N GLU A 103 -0.62 -16.89 12.73
CA GLU A 103 0.41 -17.61 11.96
C GLU A 103 1.06 -16.71 10.92
N LYS A 104 0.27 -16.03 10.10
CA LYS A 104 0.77 -15.08 9.10
C LYS A 104 1.60 -13.96 9.72
N LEU A 105 1.13 -13.40 10.84
CA LEU A 105 1.86 -12.36 11.56
C LEU A 105 3.23 -12.87 12.03
N LYS A 106 3.28 -14.06 12.64
CA LYS A 106 4.51 -14.64 13.14
C LYS A 106 5.55 -14.86 12.04
N GLU A 107 5.11 -15.32 10.88
CA GLU A 107 5.96 -15.51 9.71
C GLU A 107 6.55 -14.19 9.22
N VAL A 108 5.70 -13.21 8.90
CA VAL A 108 6.12 -11.91 8.37
C VAL A 108 7.03 -11.17 9.35
N VAL A 109 6.66 -11.11 10.62
CA VAL A 109 7.41 -10.43 11.68
C VAL A 109 8.79 -11.07 11.89
N SER A 110 8.88 -12.40 11.76
CA SER A 110 10.15 -13.13 11.86
C SER A 110 11.07 -12.83 10.69
N VAL A 111 10.54 -12.80 9.47
CA VAL A 111 11.31 -12.50 8.25
C VAL A 111 11.87 -11.07 8.28
N ILE A 112 11.06 -10.11 8.75
CA ILE A 112 11.45 -8.69 8.80
C ILE A 112 12.29 -8.37 10.05
N GLY A 113 12.24 -9.19 11.09
CA GLY A 113 13.02 -9.00 12.33
C GLY A 113 12.50 -7.89 13.25
N ILE A 114 11.17 -7.70 13.30
CA ILE A 114 10.52 -6.63 14.08
C ILE A 114 9.71 -7.12 15.28
N GLN A 115 10.00 -8.33 15.79
CA GLN A 115 9.26 -8.99 16.88
C GLN A 115 9.14 -8.08 18.12
N ASP A 116 10.23 -7.42 18.49
CA ASP A 116 10.30 -6.59 19.69
C ASP A 116 9.51 -5.27 19.57
N LEU A 117 9.06 -4.95 18.36
CA LEU A 117 8.31 -3.73 18.08
C LEU A 117 6.80 -3.93 18.08
N MET A 118 6.31 -5.16 18.08
CA MET A 118 4.91 -5.49 17.85
C MET A 118 3.91 -4.82 18.79
N LEU A 119 4.30 -4.62 20.05
CA LEU A 119 3.45 -3.98 21.05
C LEU A 119 3.68 -2.47 21.17
N LYS A 120 4.61 -1.91 20.41
CA LYS A 120 4.87 -0.47 20.37
C LYS A 120 3.88 0.25 19.48
N TYR A 121 3.61 1.50 19.81
CA TYR A 121 2.80 2.39 18.99
C TYR A 121 3.66 3.12 17.94
N PRO A 122 3.09 3.61 16.82
CA PRO A 122 3.85 4.27 15.76
C PRO A 122 4.76 5.41 16.25
N PHE A 123 4.31 6.21 17.20
CA PHE A 123 5.10 7.30 17.78
C PHE A 123 6.29 6.84 18.63
N GLU A 124 6.31 5.59 19.11
CA GLU A 124 7.42 5.00 19.85
C GLU A 124 8.48 4.40 18.92
N VAL A 125 8.15 4.22 17.64
CA VAL A 125 8.98 3.61 16.60
C VAL A 125 9.36 4.66 15.55
N SER A 126 9.57 5.92 15.96
CA SER A 126 9.87 7.02 15.04
C SER A 126 11.04 6.67 14.11
N GLY A 127 10.98 7.20 12.88
CA GLY A 127 11.95 6.90 11.80
C GLY A 127 13.42 7.13 12.16
N GLU A 128 13.73 7.82 13.26
CA GLU A 128 15.08 7.92 13.83
C GLU A 128 15.56 6.61 14.46
N SER A 129 14.66 5.82 15.04
CA SER A 129 14.98 4.50 15.58
C SER A 129 15.24 3.48 14.46
N ILE A 130 14.56 3.64 13.35
CA ILE A 130 14.73 2.83 12.13
C ILE A 130 15.99 3.24 11.38
N ARG A 131 16.34 4.55 11.36
CA ARG A 131 17.53 5.08 10.67
C ARG A 131 18.82 4.90 11.46
N LYS A 132 18.80 4.71 12.76
CA LYS A 132 20.02 4.54 13.61
C LYS A 132 20.58 3.11 13.58
N GLY A 133 20.30 2.36 12.51
CA GLY A 133 21.15 1.25 12.12
C GLY A 133 21.23 0.10 13.11
N LYS A 134 20.10 -0.40 13.57
CA LYS A 134 20.06 -1.83 13.84
C LYS A 134 19.86 -2.51 12.49
N PRO A 135 20.72 -3.42 12.08
CA PRO A 135 20.52 -4.16 10.86
C PRO A 135 19.18 -4.88 10.97
N PHE A 136 18.34 -4.69 9.93
CA PHE A 136 17.15 -5.49 9.72
C PHE A 136 17.57 -6.92 9.39
#